data_b5cb04ea140b874a8de0c32caf744886
#
_entry.id   b5cb04ea140b874a8de0c32caf744886
#
_cell.length_a   1.000
_cell.length_b   1.000
_cell.length_c   1.000
_cell.angle_alpha   90.00
_cell.angle_beta   90.00
_cell.angle_gamma   90.00
#
_symmetry.space_group_name_H-M   'P 1'
#
loop_
_entity.id
_entity.type
_entity.pdbx_description
1 polymer ?
#
loop_
_entity_poly.entity_id
_entity_poly.type
_entity_poly.pdbx_seq_one_letter_code
_entity_poly.pdbx_strand_id
1 'polypeptide(L)'
;MIRKLDYIRNVGLFRSFDWGALPEFKRLNLIYGWNYSGKTTLSKVLQSLERGVLPLEFPGCDFQVSHDDGPPLGARGVFSHSKIRVFNRAFIEYNFHSDMAGAKPVVVIGEENQRLKTRLL
;
A
#
# COMPACT_ATOMS: atom_id res chain seq x y z
N MET A 1 11.02 0.46 9.64
CA MET A 1 9.97 -0.58 9.78
C MET A 1 8.70 0.06 10.29
N ILE A 2 7.56 -0.29 9.72
CA ILE A 2 6.26 0.17 10.21
C ILE A 2 6.01 -0.42 11.59
N ARG A 3 5.55 0.41 12.53
CA ARG A 3 5.25 0.00 13.91
C ARG A 3 3.77 -0.07 14.20
N LYS A 4 3.02 0.91 13.75
CA LYS A 4 1.58 1.01 14.02
C LYS A 4 0.85 1.62 12.84
N LEU A 5 -0.40 1.24 12.68
CA LEU A 5 -1.38 1.99 11.91
C LEU A 5 -2.13 2.88 12.91
N ASP A 6 -1.63 4.07 13.17
CA ASP A 6 -2.13 4.90 14.27
C ASP A 6 -3.64 5.12 14.21
N TYR A 7 -4.13 5.51 13.03
CA TYR A 7 -5.56 5.59 12.75
C TYR A 7 -5.84 5.46 11.25
N ILE A 8 -7.05 5.07 10.93
CA ILE A 8 -7.60 5.02 9.57
C ILE A 8 -9.02 5.58 9.62
N ARG A 9 -9.31 6.56 8.76
CA ARG A 9 -10.61 7.22 8.68
C ARG A 9 -11.11 7.22 7.24
N ASN A 10 -12.38 6.88 7.05
CA ASN A 10 -13.07 6.98 5.77
C ASN A 10 -12.39 6.21 4.63
N VAL A 11 -11.88 5.04 4.90
CA VAL A 11 -11.28 4.16 3.91
C VAL A 11 -12.05 2.85 3.87
N GLY A 12 -12.94 2.70 2.90
CA GLY A 12 -13.75 1.50 2.74
C GLY A 12 -14.52 1.14 4.01
N LEU A 13 -14.29 -0.04 4.53
CA LEU A 13 -14.91 -0.51 5.79
C LEU A 13 -14.35 0.18 7.03
N PHE A 14 -13.18 0.79 6.94
CA PHE A 14 -12.59 1.53 8.05
C PHE A 14 -13.14 2.94 8.11
N ARG A 15 -14.23 3.11 8.82
CA ARG A 15 -14.81 4.44 9.05
C ARG A 15 -14.00 5.20 10.08
N SER A 16 -13.67 4.54 11.18
CA SER A 16 -12.90 5.11 12.28
C SER A 16 -12.20 4.00 13.04
N PHE A 17 -10.96 3.74 12.65
CA PHE A 17 -10.10 2.77 13.30
C PHE A 17 -8.99 3.49 14.05
N ASP A 18 -8.75 3.06 15.29
CA ASP A 18 -7.62 3.51 16.11
C ASP A 18 -6.82 2.30 16.58
N TRP A 19 -5.50 2.43 16.59
CA TRP A 19 -4.60 1.36 17.01
C TRP A 19 -4.84 0.92 18.45
N GLY A 20 -5.04 1.90 19.35
CA GLY A 20 -5.31 1.63 20.76
C GLY A 20 -4.18 0.87 21.43
N ALA A 21 -4.54 -0.18 22.15
CA ALA A 21 -3.62 -1.01 22.92
C ALA A 21 -3.09 -2.23 22.15
N LEU A 22 -3.25 -2.30 20.85
CA LEU A 22 -2.73 -3.40 20.06
C LEU A 22 -1.20 -3.45 20.12
N PRO A 23 -0.59 -4.66 20.12
CA PRO A 23 0.86 -4.79 20.06
C PRO A 23 1.41 -4.17 18.78
N GLU A 24 2.58 -3.55 18.87
CA GLU A 24 3.25 -3.01 17.69
C GLU A 24 3.60 -4.11 16.69
N PHE A 25 3.65 -3.74 15.40
CA PHE A 25 4.16 -4.64 14.38
C PHE A 25 5.62 -5.01 14.68
N LYS A 26 5.94 -6.26 14.38
CA LYS A 26 7.29 -6.80 14.42
C LYS A 26 7.83 -6.94 13.00
N ARG A 27 8.99 -7.56 12.87
CA ARG A 27 9.62 -7.79 11.58
C ARG A 27 8.73 -8.62 10.63
N LEU A 28 8.01 -9.59 11.16
CA LEU A 28 7.09 -10.44 10.41
C LEU A 28 5.74 -10.45 11.11
N ASN A 29 4.69 -10.18 10.36
CA ASN A 29 3.33 -10.12 10.88
C ASN A 29 2.39 -10.86 9.93
N LEU A 30 1.44 -11.57 10.49
CA LEU A 30 0.37 -12.19 9.75
C LEU A 30 -0.95 -11.51 10.10
N ILE A 31 -1.62 -10.97 9.10
CA ILE A 31 -2.94 -10.35 9.26
C ILE A 31 -3.93 -11.19 8.46
N TYR A 32 -4.92 -11.72 9.15
CA TYR A 32 -5.95 -12.51 8.48
C TYR A 32 -7.35 -12.05 8.91
N GLY A 33 -8.33 -12.39 8.12
CA GLY A 33 -9.72 -12.07 8.38
C GLY A 33 -10.62 -12.71 7.33
N TRP A 34 -11.92 -12.65 7.55
CA TRP A 34 -12.91 -13.11 6.59
C TRP A 34 -12.83 -12.27 5.30
N ASN A 35 -13.31 -12.83 4.19
CA ASN A 35 -13.49 -12.07 2.96
C ASN A 35 -14.34 -10.82 3.26
N TYR A 36 -14.01 -9.71 2.61
CA TYR A 36 -14.64 -8.40 2.83
C TYR A 36 -14.43 -7.80 4.23
N SER A 37 -13.42 -8.25 4.97
CA SER A 37 -13.08 -7.69 6.29
C SER A 37 -12.13 -6.49 6.26
N GLY A 38 -11.74 -6.03 5.08
CA GLY A 38 -10.88 -4.86 4.92
C GLY A 38 -9.41 -5.14 4.63
N LYS A 39 -9.00 -6.41 4.45
CA LYS A 39 -7.60 -6.76 4.14
C LYS A 39 -7.10 -6.09 2.85
N THR A 40 -7.88 -6.16 1.78
CA THR A 40 -7.56 -5.52 0.51
C THR A 40 -7.52 -4.00 0.65
N THR A 41 -8.47 -3.44 1.39
CA THR A 41 -8.53 -2.01 1.69
C THR A 41 -7.27 -1.55 2.42
N LEU A 42 -6.81 -2.33 3.40
CA LEU A 42 -5.57 -2.04 4.12
C LEU A 42 -4.36 -2.04 3.17
N SER A 43 -4.30 -2.98 2.23
CA SER A 43 -3.23 -3.01 1.24
C SER A 43 -3.22 -1.77 0.35
N LYS A 44 -4.39 -1.20 0.07
CA LYS A 44 -4.52 0.04 -0.70
C LYS A 44 -4.02 1.26 0.06
N VAL A 45 -4.23 1.31 1.37
CA VAL A 45 -3.66 2.35 2.23
C VAL A 45 -2.13 2.30 2.17
N LEU A 46 -1.54 1.13 2.33
CA LEU A 46 -0.09 0.95 2.24
C LEU A 46 0.43 1.27 0.83
N GLN A 47 -0.30 0.92 -0.20
CA GLN A 47 0.06 1.24 -1.59
C GLN A 47 0.05 2.74 -1.86
N SER A 48 -0.85 3.49 -1.24
CA SER A 48 -0.85 4.94 -1.35
C SER A 48 0.42 5.57 -0.75
N LEU A 49 0.95 4.99 0.31
CA LEU A 49 2.24 5.39 0.89
C LEU A 49 3.42 5.00 0.00
N GLU A 50 3.35 3.87 -0.67
CA GLU A 50 4.36 3.47 -1.66
C GLU A 50 4.40 4.44 -2.84
N ARG A 51 3.25 4.82 -3.37
CA ARG A 51 3.13 5.64 -4.58
C ARG A 51 3.12 7.15 -4.33
N GLY A 52 2.85 7.58 -3.11
CA GLY A 52 2.67 8.98 -2.80
C GLY A 52 1.40 9.59 -3.38
N VAL A 53 0.36 8.79 -3.60
CA VAL A 53 -0.92 9.21 -4.18
C VAL A 53 -2.07 8.65 -3.37
N LEU A 54 -3.01 9.52 -2.96
CA LEU A 54 -4.21 9.09 -2.24
C LEU A 54 -5.10 8.22 -3.12
N PRO A 55 -5.76 7.21 -2.53
CA PRO A 55 -6.71 6.38 -3.27
C PRO A 55 -7.89 7.23 -3.77
N LEU A 56 -8.10 7.27 -5.07
CA LEU A 56 -9.23 8.00 -5.66
C LEU A 56 -10.58 7.40 -5.27
N GLU A 57 -10.59 6.11 -4.92
CA GLU A 57 -11.78 5.38 -4.50
C GLU A 57 -12.32 5.85 -3.14
N PHE A 58 -11.51 6.50 -2.34
CA PHE A 58 -11.85 6.90 -0.98
C PHE A 58 -11.63 8.40 -0.78
N PRO A 59 -12.48 9.26 -1.38
CA PRO A 59 -12.37 10.69 -1.18
C PRO A 59 -12.57 11.04 0.30
N GLY A 60 -11.76 11.96 0.82
CA GLY A 60 -11.80 12.32 2.23
C GLY A 60 -11.16 11.30 3.17
N CYS A 61 -10.41 10.34 2.66
CA CYS A 61 -9.66 9.40 3.49
C CYS A 61 -8.58 10.12 4.31
N ASP A 62 -8.36 9.62 5.51
CA ASP A 62 -7.29 10.09 6.39
C ASP A 62 -6.70 8.89 7.11
N PHE A 63 -5.40 8.85 7.23
CA PHE A 63 -4.69 7.78 7.93
C PHE A 63 -3.32 8.24 8.37
N GLN A 64 -2.78 7.58 9.38
CA GLN A 64 -1.43 7.82 9.86
C GLN A 64 -0.76 6.49 10.21
N VAL A 65 0.51 6.38 9.84
CA VAL A 65 1.33 5.19 10.06
C VAL A 65 2.63 5.61 10.72
N SER A 66 2.92 5.04 11.87
CA SER A 66 4.17 5.27 12.59
C SER A 66 5.23 4.25 12.19
N HIS A 67 6.47 4.71 12.04
CA HIS A 67 7.62 3.90 11.67
C HIS A 67 8.89 4.37 12.37
N ASP A 68 9.97 3.57 12.25
CA ASP A 68 11.24 3.84 12.95
C ASP A 68 12.09 4.95 12.33
N ASP A 69 11.89 5.25 11.05
CA ASP A 69 12.84 6.01 10.24
C ASP A 69 12.56 7.52 10.18
N GLY A 70 11.58 8.01 10.91
CA GLY A 70 11.26 9.43 10.89
C GLY A 70 9.85 9.76 11.36
N PRO A 71 9.31 10.94 10.99
CA PRO A 71 7.97 11.36 11.39
C PRO A 71 6.90 10.43 10.81
N PRO A 72 5.71 10.36 11.46
CA PRO A 72 4.62 9.53 10.94
C PRO A 72 4.26 9.84 9.50
N LEU A 73 3.95 8.81 8.74
CA LEU A 73 3.45 8.91 7.36
C LEU A 73 1.93 9.00 7.37
N GLY A 74 1.37 9.77 6.48
CA GLY A 74 -0.08 9.84 6.39
C GLY A 74 -0.59 10.85 5.39
N ALA A 75 -1.91 10.93 5.27
CA ALA A 75 -2.57 11.79 4.30
C ALA A 75 -2.33 13.30 4.53
N ARG A 76 -1.94 13.69 5.74
CA ARG A 76 -1.72 15.08 6.14
C ARG A 76 -0.26 15.43 6.41
N GLY A 77 0.66 14.50 6.24
CA GLY A 77 2.06 14.70 6.59
C GLY A 77 3.00 14.21 5.51
N VAL A 78 4.11 13.61 5.94
CA VAL A 78 5.01 12.94 5.00
C VAL A 78 4.23 11.80 4.33
N PHE A 79 4.14 11.86 3.03
CA PHE A 79 3.16 11.08 2.31
C PHE A 79 3.70 9.80 1.67
N SER A 80 4.96 9.76 1.30
CA SER A 80 5.52 8.57 0.67
C SER A 80 6.78 8.07 1.35
N HIS A 81 7.03 6.78 1.26
CA HIS A 81 8.23 6.17 1.79
C HIS A 81 8.83 5.20 0.78
N SER A 82 10.08 5.42 0.43
CA SER A 82 10.78 4.67 -0.61
C SER A 82 10.98 3.17 -0.31
N LYS A 83 10.91 2.79 0.95
CA LYS A 83 11.10 1.40 1.39
C LYS A 83 9.81 0.57 1.45
N ILE A 84 8.66 1.19 1.21
CA ILE A 84 7.39 0.46 1.19
C ILE A 84 7.21 -0.18 -0.18
N ARG A 85 6.86 -1.47 -0.18
CA ARG A 85 6.51 -2.22 -1.38
C ARG A 85 5.27 -3.06 -1.09
N VAL A 86 4.29 -2.96 -1.96
CA VAL A 86 3.02 -3.67 -1.82
C VAL A 86 2.83 -4.61 -2.99
N PHE A 87 2.59 -5.88 -2.68
CA PHE A 87 2.22 -6.88 -3.65
C PHE A 87 0.73 -7.22 -3.45
N ASN A 88 -0.11 -6.68 -4.30
CA ASN A 88 -1.56 -6.90 -4.26
C ASN A 88 -2.11 -7.11 -5.68
N ARG A 89 -3.41 -7.27 -5.80
CA ARG A 89 -4.05 -7.46 -7.10
C ARG A 89 -3.77 -6.31 -8.07
N ALA A 90 -3.81 -5.08 -7.61
CA ALA A 90 -3.51 -3.92 -8.43
C ALA A 90 -2.07 -3.95 -8.96
N PHE A 91 -1.12 -4.37 -8.13
CA PHE A 91 0.26 -4.58 -8.56
C PHE A 91 0.35 -5.65 -9.66
N ILE A 92 -0.36 -6.77 -9.49
CA ILE A 92 -0.38 -7.86 -10.47
C ILE A 92 -0.99 -7.37 -11.80
N GLU A 93 -2.12 -6.71 -11.75
CA GLU A 93 -2.79 -6.18 -12.95
C GLU A 93 -1.94 -5.15 -13.68
N TYR A 94 -1.20 -4.33 -12.95
CA TYR A 94 -0.34 -3.32 -13.53
C TYR A 94 0.93 -3.90 -14.16
N ASN A 95 1.57 -4.85 -13.51
CA ASN A 95 2.87 -5.40 -13.94
C ASN A 95 2.75 -6.65 -14.82
N PHE A 96 1.69 -7.41 -14.69
CA PHE A 96 1.43 -8.61 -15.46
C PHE A 96 0.18 -8.39 -16.30
N HIS A 97 0.34 -8.10 -17.56
CA HIS A 97 -0.79 -7.96 -18.49
C HIS A 97 -1.36 -9.35 -18.81
N SER A 98 -2.21 -9.83 -17.92
CA SER A 98 -2.79 -11.18 -18.02
C SER A 98 -3.65 -11.40 -19.26
N ASP A 99 -4.10 -10.32 -19.89
CA ASP A 99 -4.98 -10.37 -21.07
C ASP A 99 -4.22 -10.51 -22.39
N MET A 100 -2.90 -10.47 -22.35
CA MET A 100 -2.10 -10.59 -23.56
C MET A 100 -1.60 -12.02 -23.72
N ALA A 101 -2.14 -12.71 -24.70
CA ALA A 101 -1.58 -13.95 -25.17
C ALA A 101 -0.11 -13.70 -25.58
N GLY A 102 0.83 -14.33 -24.88
CA GLY A 102 2.25 -14.09 -25.10
C GLY A 102 2.85 -13.08 -24.13
N ALA A 103 2.39 -13.06 -22.90
CA ALA A 103 3.00 -12.27 -21.84
C ALA A 103 4.52 -12.46 -21.84
N LYS A 104 5.26 -11.36 -21.95
CA LYS A 104 6.72 -11.40 -21.96
C LYS A 104 7.21 -12.02 -20.66
N PRO A 105 8.22 -12.91 -20.68
CA PRO A 105 8.72 -13.59 -19.49
C PRO A 105 9.50 -12.66 -18.53
N VAL A 106 9.45 -11.35 -18.74
CA VAL A 106 10.17 -10.38 -17.92
C VAL A 106 9.20 -9.76 -16.94
N VAL A 107 9.41 -10.04 -15.67
CA VAL A 107 8.68 -9.40 -14.57
C VAL A 107 9.29 -8.02 -14.33
N VAL A 108 8.49 -6.97 -14.49
CA VAL A 108 8.89 -5.60 -14.15
C VAL A 108 8.33 -5.27 -12.79
N ILE A 109 9.21 -5.00 -11.83
CA ILE A 109 8.82 -4.66 -10.47
C ILE A 109 8.86 -3.14 -10.31
N GLY A 110 7.68 -2.52 -10.15
CA GLY A 110 7.54 -1.08 -9.92
C GLY A 110 7.59 -0.22 -11.18
N GLU A 111 7.18 1.01 -11.02
CA GLU A 111 7.05 1.97 -12.12
C GLU A 111 8.40 2.43 -12.69
N GLU A 112 9.40 2.56 -11.83
CA GLU A 112 10.75 2.93 -12.26
C GLU A 112 11.34 1.91 -13.24
N ASN A 113 11.13 0.64 -12.97
CA ASN A 113 11.61 -0.42 -13.82
C ASN A 113 10.90 -0.42 -15.19
N GLN A 114 9.65 -0.02 -15.23
CA GLN A 114 8.96 0.15 -16.51
C GLN A 114 9.55 1.30 -17.33
N ARG A 115 9.89 2.42 -16.71
CA ARG A 115 10.54 3.53 -17.39
C ARG A 115 11.91 3.14 -17.95
N LEU A 116 12.69 2.41 -17.17
CA LEU A 116 13.99 1.90 -17.62
C LEU A 116 13.84 0.93 -18.79
N LYS A 117 12.86 0.05 -18.73
CA LYS A 117 12.56 -0.89 -19.82
C LYS A 117 12.17 -0.15 -21.11
N THR A 118 11.36 0.87 -21.01
CA THR A 118 10.95 1.70 -22.15
C THR A 118 12.14 2.42 -22.78
N ARG A 119 13.13 2.83 -21.98
CA ARG A 119 14.36 3.45 -22.48
C ARG A 119 15.30 2.49 -23.19
N LEU A 120 15.28 1.22 -22.83
CA LEU A 120 16.15 0.19 -23.43
C LEU A 120 15.59 -0.37 -24.74
N LEU A 121 14.37 -0.07 -25.07
CA LEU A 121 13.74 -0.42 -26.32
C LEU A 121 13.79 0.74 -27.31
#